data_e70820910ebca6b24ebb1269773e97b2
#
_entry.id   e70820910ebca6b24ebb1269773e97b2
#
_cell.length_a   1.000
_cell.length_b   1.000
_cell.length_c   1.000
_cell.angle_alpha   90.00
_cell.angle_beta   90.00
_cell.angle_gamma   90.00
#
_symmetry.space_group_name_H-M   'P 1'
#
loop_
_entity.id
_entity.type
_entity.pdbx_description
1 polymer ?
#
loop_
_entity_poly.entity_id
_entity_poly.type
_entity_poly.pdbx_seq_one_letter_code
_entity_poly.pdbx_strand_id
1 'polypeptide(L)'
;AWSSIAMMSVDARVATPAANIAILWASFHAFDVSVPLGVVIQGFFLGMLANLIPFAPGGVGAVDAGMIGAFVLFGLPSTEVFAAVLTYRVIAFWLPIPPGIIAFFQLRKTVQRWEAEGRGAPVERVGVGEAAPASP
;
A
#
# COMPACT_ATOMS: atom_id res chain seq x y z
N ALA A 1 4.63 10.94 -23.98
CA ALA A 1 3.74 9.97 -23.32
C ALA A 1 4.44 9.18 -22.19
N TRP A 2 5.63 8.63 -22.41
CA TRP A 2 6.37 7.86 -21.39
C TRP A 2 6.84 8.72 -20.20
N SER A 3 7.21 9.97 -20.43
CA SER A 3 7.60 10.90 -19.37
C SER A 3 6.46 11.23 -18.42
N SER A 4 5.24 11.38 -18.92
CA SER A 4 4.07 11.66 -18.10
C SER A 4 3.67 10.45 -17.23
N ILE A 5 3.76 9.23 -17.79
CA ILE A 5 3.50 8.00 -17.04
C ILE A 5 4.56 7.78 -15.96
N ALA A 6 5.84 8.05 -16.28
CA ALA A 6 6.92 7.96 -15.32
C ALA A 6 6.77 8.98 -14.17
N MET A 7 6.39 10.24 -14.48
CA MET A 7 6.09 11.25 -13.48
C MET A 7 4.94 10.82 -12.56
N MET A 8 3.81 10.39 -13.11
CA MET A 8 2.67 9.91 -12.30
C MET A 8 3.05 8.74 -11.40
N SER A 9 3.91 7.84 -11.85
CA SER A 9 4.36 6.70 -11.04
C SER A 9 5.31 7.12 -9.92
N VAL A 10 6.15 8.12 -10.13
CA VAL A 10 7.04 8.68 -9.10
C VAL A 10 6.22 9.44 -8.06
N ASP A 11 5.27 10.27 -8.49
CA ASP A 11 4.39 11.01 -7.59
C ASP A 11 3.60 10.08 -6.67
N ALA A 12 3.04 8.99 -7.20
CA ALA A 12 2.32 8.00 -6.42
C ALA A 12 3.25 7.26 -5.41
N ARG A 13 4.49 6.97 -5.80
CA ARG A 13 5.48 6.31 -4.92
C ARG A 13 5.93 7.18 -3.76
N VAL A 14 5.97 8.49 -3.95
CA VAL A 14 6.35 9.46 -2.91
C VAL A 14 5.13 9.86 -2.08
N ALA A 15 3.96 10.00 -2.69
CA ALA A 15 2.75 10.44 -2.02
C ALA A 15 2.30 9.46 -0.91
N THR A 16 2.41 8.15 -1.14
CA THR A 16 2.00 7.14 -0.15
C THR A 16 2.82 7.19 1.13
N PRO A 17 4.16 7.11 1.11
CA PRO A 17 4.96 7.24 2.33
C PRO A 17 4.83 8.62 2.98
N ALA A 18 4.71 9.69 2.20
CA ALA A 18 4.50 11.03 2.73
C ALA A 18 3.18 11.16 3.50
N ALA A 19 2.09 10.59 2.96
CA ALA A 19 0.81 10.54 3.66
C ALA A 19 0.88 9.73 4.95
N ASN A 20 1.55 8.58 4.94
CA ASN A 20 1.74 7.75 6.14
C ASN A 20 2.55 8.48 7.21
N ILE A 21 3.63 9.17 6.84
CA ILE A 21 4.44 9.97 7.75
C ILE A 21 3.62 11.12 8.32
N ALA A 22 2.79 11.78 7.51
CA ALA A 22 1.91 12.85 7.98
C ALA A 22 0.86 12.36 9.00
N ILE A 23 0.25 11.21 8.75
CA ILE A 23 -0.69 10.58 9.69
C ILE A 23 0.01 10.20 10.99
N LEU A 24 1.20 9.62 10.91
CA LEU A 24 1.99 9.25 12.09
C LEU A 24 2.38 10.49 12.91
N TRP A 25 2.82 11.54 12.24
CA TRP A 25 3.14 12.83 12.89
C TRP A 25 1.92 13.45 13.57
N ALA A 26 0.76 13.45 12.90
CA ALA A 26 -0.49 13.92 13.48
C ALA A 26 -0.93 13.05 14.68
N SER A 27 -0.69 11.75 14.62
CA SER A 27 -0.99 10.84 15.73
C SER A 27 -0.17 11.17 16.99
N PHE A 28 1.12 11.50 16.84
CA PHE A 28 1.94 11.97 17.97
C PHE A 28 1.39 13.28 18.57
N HIS A 29 0.99 14.22 17.73
CA HIS A 29 0.41 15.48 18.21
C HIS A 29 -0.93 15.29 18.94
N ALA A 30 -1.71 14.29 18.55
CA ALA A 30 -2.97 13.98 19.23
C ALA A 30 -2.77 13.47 20.68
N PHE A 31 -1.57 12.99 21.00
CA PHE A 31 -1.18 12.57 22.35
C PHE A 31 -0.27 13.57 23.07
N ASP A 32 -0.26 14.84 22.62
CA ASP A 32 0.58 15.92 23.17
C ASP A 32 2.09 15.63 23.14
N VAL A 33 2.54 14.74 22.28
CA VAL A 33 3.96 14.44 22.11
C VAL A 33 4.53 15.25 20.96
N SER A 34 5.33 16.25 21.28
CA SER A 34 6.03 17.08 20.28
C SER A 34 7.23 16.34 19.74
N VAL A 35 7.08 15.71 18.57
CA VAL A 35 8.17 15.00 17.88
C VAL A 35 8.60 15.80 16.66
N PRO A 36 9.91 16.11 16.53
CA PRO A 36 10.44 16.71 15.31
C PRO A 36 10.14 15.81 14.09
N LEU A 37 9.74 16.42 12.97
CA LEU A 37 9.40 15.68 11.75
C LEU A 37 10.54 14.75 11.28
N GLY A 38 11.79 15.15 11.45
CA GLY A 38 12.95 14.33 11.13
C GLY A 38 13.02 13.03 11.92
N VAL A 39 12.65 13.05 13.21
CA VAL A 39 12.58 11.85 14.06
C VAL A 39 11.44 10.93 13.61
N VAL A 40 10.28 11.50 13.23
CA VAL A 40 9.15 10.73 12.71
C VAL A 40 9.54 10.04 11.40
N ILE A 41 10.21 10.74 10.48
CA ILE A 41 10.70 10.17 9.23
C ILE A 41 11.67 9.02 9.50
N GLN A 42 12.65 9.22 10.37
CA GLN A 42 13.63 8.17 10.71
C GLN A 42 12.98 6.96 11.36
N GLY A 43 12.08 7.17 12.32
CA GLY A 43 11.36 6.09 12.99
C GLY A 43 10.47 5.31 12.04
N PHE A 44 9.82 5.99 11.09
CA PHE A 44 9.03 5.34 10.05
C PHE A 44 9.88 4.44 9.15
N PHE A 45 11.03 4.93 8.66
CA PHE A 45 11.91 4.13 7.81
C PHE A 45 12.58 2.99 8.57
N LEU A 46 12.98 3.18 9.84
CA LEU A 46 13.48 2.10 10.70
C LEU A 46 12.41 1.02 10.93
N GLY A 47 11.15 1.42 11.12
CA GLY A 47 10.04 0.49 11.18
C GLY A 47 9.87 -0.30 9.88
N MET A 48 10.00 0.37 8.74
CA MET A 48 9.96 -0.31 7.44
C MET A 48 11.10 -1.30 7.23
N LEU A 49 12.31 -1.04 7.77
CA LEU A 49 13.42 -2.00 7.75
C LEU A 49 13.09 -3.28 8.52
N ALA A 50 12.29 -3.21 9.57
CA ALA A 50 11.82 -4.39 10.30
C ALA A 50 10.99 -5.34 9.41
N ASN A 51 10.40 -4.84 8.33
CA ASN A 51 9.68 -5.66 7.35
C ASN A 51 10.61 -6.56 6.50
N LEU A 52 11.91 -6.31 6.49
CA LEU A 52 12.89 -7.18 5.84
C LEU A 52 13.10 -8.48 6.61
N ILE A 53 12.63 -8.56 7.86
CA ILE A 53 12.76 -9.75 8.70
C ILE A 53 11.63 -10.74 8.30
N PRO A 54 11.93 -11.90 7.72
CA PRO A 54 10.92 -12.78 7.09
C PRO A 54 10.09 -13.61 8.09
N PHE A 55 10.12 -13.29 9.37
CA PHE A 55 9.43 -14.07 10.42
C PHE A 55 7.94 -13.75 10.58
N ALA A 56 7.47 -12.63 10.02
CA ALA A 56 6.05 -12.26 10.14
C ALA A 56 5.36 -12.30 8.77
N PRO A 57 4.40 -13.19 8.54
CA PRO A 57 3.64 -13.22 7.31
C PRO A 57 2.88 -11.90 7.15
N GLY A 58 3.21 -11.14 6.08
CA GLY A 58 2.58 -9.85 5.79
C GLY A 58 3.12 -8.64 6.54
N GLY A 59 4.22 -8.77 7.31
CA GLY A 59 4.86 -7.64 8.03
C GLY A 59 4.01 -7.02 9.14
N VAL A 60 2.82 -7.59 9.41
CA VAL A 60 1.92 -7.11 10.46
C VAL A 60 2.56 -7.40 11.82
N GLY A 61 2.75 -6.35 12.61
CA GLY A 61 3.39 -6.44 13.93
C GLY A 61 4.91 -6.20 13.91
N ALA A 62 5.67 -6.70 12.94
CA ALA A 62 7.11 -6.47 12.86
C ALA A 62 7.45 -5.00 12.60
N VAL A 63 6.73 -4.37 11.67
CA VAL A 63 6.85 -2.93 11.36
C VAL A 63 6.44 -2.09 12.57
N ASP A 64 5.36 -2.46 13.25
CA ASP A 64 4.87 -1.73 14.43
C ASP A 64 5.85 -1.83 15.59
N ALA A 65 6.34 -3.04 15.87
CA ALA A 65 7.36 -3.25 16.89
C ALA A 65 8.67 -2.52 16.55
N GLY A 66 9.06 -2.50 15.27
CA GLY A 66 10.21 -1.75 14.78
C GLY A 66 10.05 -0.24 14.96
N MET A 67 8.88 0.31 14.62
CA MET A 67 8.59 1.72 14.85
C MET A 67 8.59 2.08 16.35
N ILE A 68 7.89 1.30 17.17
CA ILE A 68 7.85 1.52 18.63
C ILE A 68 9.26 1.46 19.19
N GLY A 69 10.03 0.43 18.85
CA GLY A 69 11.41 0.29 19.28
C GLY A 69 12.30 1.46 18.87
N ALA A 70 12.18 1.92 17.62
CA ALA A 70 12.93 3.07 17.13
C ALA A 70 12.60 4.37 17.91
N PHE A 71 11.32 4.66 18.13
CA PHE A 71 10.92 5.88 18.86
C PHE A 71 11.32 5.83 20.34
N VAL A 72 11.23 4.66 20.96
CA VAL A 72 11.71 4.48 22.34
C VAL A 72 13.23 4.66 22.45
N LEU A 73 13.99 4.18 21.45
CA LEU A 73 15.44 4.42 21.37
C LEU A 73 15.78 5.90 21.18
N PHE A 74 14.92 6.67 20.52
CA PHE A 74 15.05 8.12 20.43
C PHE A 74 14.66 8.88 21.71
N GLY A 75 14.30 8.15 22.76
CA GLY A 75 13.99 8.71 24.08
C GLY A 75 12.53 9.15 24.26
N LEU A 76 11.63 8.74 23.37
CA LEU A 76 10.20 9.03 23.56
C LEU A 76 9.58 8.08 24.58
N PRO A 77 8.58 8.53 25.36
CA PRO A 77 7.90 7.69 26.34
C PRO A 77 7.15 6.55 25.64
N SER A 78 7.35 5.32 26.13
CA SER A 78 6.85 4.11 25.47
C SER A 78 5.34 4.02 25.38
N THR A 79 4.62 4.55 26.37
CA THR A 79 3.15 4.51 26.42
C THR A 79 2.52 5.35 25.31
N GLU A 80 3.00 6.58 25.17
CA GLU A 80 2.53 7.53 24.14
C GLU A 80 2.94 7.08 22.74
N VAL A 81 4.16 6.55 22.59
CA VAL A 81 4.63 5.97 21.32
C VAL A 81 3.73 4.81 20.91
N PHE A 82 3.42 3.91 21.82
CA PHE A 82 2.53 2.78 21.56
C PHE A 82 1.14 3.27 21.11
N ALA A 83 0.56 4.23 21.84
CA ALA A 83 -0.74 4.81 21.51
C ALA A 83 -0.72 5.51 20.14
N ALA A 84 0.31 6.30 19.84
CA ALA A 84 0.46 7.01 18.57
C ALA A 84 0.62 6.05 17.39
N VAL A 85 1.47 5.03 17.51
CA VAL A 85 1.68 4.02 16.45
C VAL A 85 0.42 3.20 16.23
N LEU A 86 -0.31 2.84 17.28
CA LEU A 86 -1.56 2.09 17.16
C LEU A 86 -2.65 2.94 16.48
N THR A 87 -2.77 4.21 16.86
CA THR A 87 -3.70 5.16 16.23
C THR A 87 -3.37 5.37 14.75
N TYR A 88 -2.09 5.59 14.43
CA TYR A 88 -1.61 5.64 13.05
C TYR A 88 -2.04 4.38 12.27
N ARG A 89 -1.83 3.20 12.86
CA ARG A 89 -2.17 1.93 12.22
C ARG A 89 -3.66 1.81 11.92
N VAL A 90 -4.51 2.15 12.88
CA VAL A 90 -5.96 2.15 12.68
C VAL A 90 -6.34 3.08 11.54
N ILE A 91 -5.86 4.31 11.54
CA ILE A 91 -6.18 5.29 10.49
C ILE A 91 -5.63 4.84 9.13
N ALA A 92 -4.36 4.44 9.07
CA ALA A 92 -3.71 4.01 7.83
C ALA A 92 -4.34 2.76 7.22
N PHE A 93 -4.92 1.89 8.04
CA PHE A 93 -5.62 0.69 7.58
C PHE A 93 -7.05 1.01 7.10
N TRP A 94 -7.78 1.82 7.85
CA TRP A 94 -9.17 2.15 7.54
C TRP A 94 -9.33 3.19 6.43
N LEU A 95 -8.37 4.11 6.30
CA LEU A 95 -8.43 5.20 5.33
C LEU A 95 -8.51 4.71 3.86
N PRO A 96 -7.76 3.69 3.41
CA PRO A 96 -7.84 3.20 2.04
C PRO A 96 -9.04 2.31 1.75
N ILE A 97 -9.78 1.85 2.76
CA ILE A 97 -10.93 0.93 2.56
C ILE A 97 -12.07 1.60 1.77
N PRO A 98 -12.59 2.80 2.14
CA PRO A 98 -13.66 3.43 1.39
C PRO A 98 -13.33 3.68 -0.10
N PRO A 99 -12.19 4.31 -0.46
CA PRO A 99 -11.84 4.49 -1.86
C PRO A 99 -11.60 3.16 -2.59
N GLY A 100 -11.06 2.14 -1.90
CA GLY A 100 -10.89 0.80 -2.46
C GLY A 100 -12.21 0.13 -2.81
N ILE A 101 -13.22 0.25 -1.97
CA ILE A 101 -14.58 -0.26 -2.23
C ILE A 101 -15.19 0.46 -3.44
N ILE A 102 -15.08 1.79 -3.51
CA ILE A 102 -15.59 2.58 -4.64
C ILE A 102 -14.89 2.16 -5.94
N ALA A 103 -13.57 2.04 -5.92
CA ALA A 103 -12.79 1.59 -7.08
C ALA A 103 -13.18 0.18 -7.53
N PHE A 104 -13.44 -0.73 -6.59
CA PHE A 104 -13.89 -2.08 -6.90
C PHE A 104 -15.25 -2.09 -7.62
N PHE A 105 -16.21 -1.31 -7.14
CA PHE A 105 -17.52 -1.20 -7.80
C PHE A 105 -17.44 -0.55 -9.18
N GLN A 106 -16.58 0.44 -9.35
CA GLN A 106 -16.33 1.07 -10.66
C GLN A 106 -15.70 0.08 -11.64
N LEU A 107 -14.69 -0.68 -11.19
CA LEU A 107 -14.03 -1.68 -12.01
C LEU A 107 -15.01 -2.78 -12.44
N ARG A 108 -15.84 -3.26 -11.52
CA ARG A 108 -16.89 -4.26 -11.80
C ARG A 108 -17.85 -3.79 -12.88
N LYS A 109 -18.31 -2.53 -12.80
CA LYS A 109 -19.17 -1.93 -13.83
C LYS A 109 -18.46 -1.83 -15.18
N THR A 110 -17.19 -1.49 -15.19
CA THR A 110 -16.39 -1.37 -16.40
C THR A 110 -16.20 -2.72 -17.08
N VAL A 111 -15.88 -3.77 -16.30
CA VAL A 111 -15.73 -5.14 -16.82
C VAL A 111 -17.06 -5.64 -17.41
N GLN A 112 -18.16 -5.44 -16.73
CA GLN A 112 -19.50 -5.83 -17.24
C GLN A 112 -19.85 -5.11 -18.55
N ARG A 113 -19.43 -3.85 -18.70
CA ARG A 113 -19.64 -3.13 -19.98
C ARG A 113 -18.78 -3.73 -21.10
N TRP A 114 -17.54 -4.09 -20.82
CA TRP A 114 -16.66 -4.72 -21.82
C TRP A 114 -17.17 -6.10 -22.26
N GLU A 115 -17.73 -6.87 -21.33
CA GLU A 115 -18.39 -8.14 -21.64
C GLU A 115 -19.64 -7.93 -22.51
N ALA A 116 -20.45 -6.93 -22.19
CA ALA A 116 -21.64 -6.57 -22.96
C ALA A 116 -21.31 -6.02 -24.37
N GLU A 117 -20.17 -5.34 -24.54
CA GLU A 117 -19.68 -4.82 -25.80
C GLU A 117 -18.91 -5.86 -26.64
N GLY A 118 -18.83 -7.12 -26.22
CA GLY A 118 -18.15 -8.20 -26.92
C GLY A 118 -16.64 -8.06 -26.99
N ARG A 119 -16.02 -7.12 -26.26
CA ARG A 119 -14.58 -6.96 -26.19
C ARG A 119 -13.88 -7.99 -25.31
N GLY A 120 -14.66 -8.79 -24.59
CA GLY A 120 -14.23 -9.95 -23.82
C GLY A 120 -14.44 -11.26 -24.56
N ALA A 121 -14.56 -11.25 -25.89
CA ALA A 121 -14.63 -12.48 -26.65
C ALA A 121 -13.42 -13.35 -26.29
N PRO A 122 -13.65 -14.65 -25.95
CA PRO A 122 -12.55 -15.57 -25.71
C PRO A 122 -11.61 -15.48 -26.91
N VAL A 123 -10.31 -15.36 -26.65
CA VAL A 123 -9.29 -15.52 -27.69
C VAL A 123 -9.61 -16.84 -28.35
N GLU A 124 -10.20 -16.76 -29.54
CA GLU A 124 -10.50 -17.91 -30.38
C GLU A 124 -9.19 -18.70 -30.46
N ARG A 125 -9.21 -19.90 -29.89
CA ARG A 125 -8.04 -20.75 -29.94
C ARG A 125 -7.65 -20.81 -31.39
N VAL A 126 -6.53 -20.20 -31.73
CA VAL A 126 -5.89 -20.37 -33.04
C VAL A 126 -5.84 -21.89 -33.24
N GLY A 127 -6.70 -22.33 -34.11
CA GLY A 127 -6.81 -23.74 -34.42
C GLY A 127 -5.43 -24.26 -34.80
N VAL A 128 -4.89 -25.08 -33.93
CA VAL A 128 -3.74 -25.91 -34.29
C VAL A 128 -4.21 -26.69 -35.50
N GLY A 129 -3.62 -26.35 -36.65
CA GLY A 129 -4.06 -26.80 -37.95
C GLY A 129 -4.40 -28.29 -37.97
N GLU A 130 -5.64 -28.54 -38.30
CA GLU A 130 -6.09 -29.85 -38.76
C GLU A 130 -5.22 -30.23 -39.95
N ALA A 131 -4.29 -31.13 -39.70
CA ALA A 131 -3.47 -31.71 -40.75
C ALA A 131 -4.44 -32.41 -41.71
N ALA A 132 -4.54 -31.88 -42.91
CA ALA A 132 -5.29 -32.50 -43.98
C ALA A 132 -4.79 -33.94 -44.20
N PRO A 133 -5.69 -34.94 -44.29
CA PRO A 133 -5.27 -36.31 -44.56
C PRO A 133 -4.67 -36.38 -45.98
N ALA A 134 -3.46 -36.90 -46.06
CA ALA A 134 -2.84 -37.21 -47.36
C ALA A 134 -3.72 -38.23 -48.08
N SER A 135 -4.22 -37.86 -49.25
CA SER A 135 -4.89 -38.77 -50.16
C SER A 135 -3.88 -39.73 -50.82
N PRO A 136 -4.25 -40.95 -51.11
CA PRO A 136 -3.37 -41.98 -51.65
C PRO A 136 -2.95 -41.71 -53.10
#